data_c37d989f8f5452e894d6ed9267d07642
#
_entry.id   c37d989f8f5452e894d6ed9267d07642
#
_cell.length_a   1.000
_cell.length_b   1.000
_cell.length_c   1.000
_cell.angle_alpha   90.00
_cell.angle_beta   90.00
_cell.angle_gamma   90.00
#
_symmetry.space_group_name_H-M   'P 1'
#
loop_
_entity.id
_entity.type
_entity.pdbx_description
1 polymer ?
#
loop_
_entity_poly.entity_id
_entity_poly.type
_entity_poly.pdbx_seq_one_letter_code
_entity_poly.pdbx_strand_id
1 'polypeptide(L)'
;MVKTFLYAILAFWLLVSCSGNAEMRALLEHTDSLNRIYAPLDTVSYMENVADYYDHWYCSDAIRMKAFYLLASVERDKGDSPLAIEHFNKSINFADTASTNCDYQQVSKIYGQIALIFHEQRYPQKELEIWKKAATYAKMASDTLLYMICQEHMVGAYWTMGAKERAFAKARNNYEEYLRLGYLKQAACCLPTLFAYHLQDHDYANARIEITKYKQMSGLFDDNDRTSPKHALFYFYQGQYYEGVGKLDSALICYRKLQIRASKLLEKENCYKGLMSVFQLRQQSDSALKYSRLFAETNDEANRLNSANEVSRAQALFDYSNSQRVAKEKTKQLYALSGSVTIVVLILLLIIFRIHISKKRQKENDRRKFDNIVSKYSEAMYDMEQLKTDFKEFEQNKKMEVEHLRDELAVLLEKRKTEAYDAYKKLNDQQIIRKFREYARMSKTCSEEREWEELVSTIRIFLPDFYAFLSSHQNNTTSQEFRVCILTKLQFLTSEIVNLLGTSSPRVSNIRSKMNAKMFHNIGSKTFDANIIRI
;
A
#
# COMPACT_ATOMS: atom_id res chain seq x y z
N MET A 1 -18.67 -41.52 28.94
CA MET A 1 -19.45 -40.49 28.27
C MET A 1 -18.72 -39.15 28.12
N VAL A 2 -18.26 -38.50 29.20
CA VAL A 2 -17.61 -37.18 29.10
C VAL A 2 -16.29 -37.20 28.28
N LYS A 3 -15.45 -38.23 28.47
CA LYS A 3 -14.20 -38.39 27.69
C LYS A 3 -14.45 -38.65 26.20
N THR A 4 -15.46 -39.48 25.89
CA THR A 4 -15.85 -39.76 24.49
C THR A 4 -16.45 -38.54 23.80
N PHE A 5 -17.22 -37.72 24.54
CA PHE A 5 -17.74 -36.45 24.03
C PHE A 5 -16.62 -35.41 23.79
N LEU A 6 -15.63 -35.34 24.69
CA LEU A 6 -14.47 -34.46 24.53
C LEU A 6 -13.61 -34.86 23.30
N TYR A 7 -13.39 -36.16 23.09
CA TYR A 7 -12.69 -36.65 21.89
C TYR A 7 -13.47 -36.39 20.60
N ALA A 8 -14.81 -36.50 20.65
CA ALA A 8 -15.66 -36.17 19.49
C ALA A 8 -15.62 -34.68 19.16
N ILE A 9 -15.63 -33.79 20.15
CA ILE A 9 -15.46 -32.34 19.97
C ILE A 9 -14.06 -32.05 19.42
N LEU A 10 -13.01 -32.64 19.97
CA LEU A 10 -11.64 -32.43 19.49
C LEU A 10 -11.46 -32.94 18.04
N ALA A 11 -12.02 -34.10 17.71
CA ALA A 11 -12.02 -34.64 16.36
C ALA A 11 -12.82 -33.78 15.38
N PHE A 12 -13.98 -33.24 15.82
CA PHE A 12 -14.78 -32.31 15.04
C PHE A 12 -14.02 -31.00 14.78
N TRP A 13 -13.34 -30.42 15.79
CA TRP A 13 -12.48 -29.25 15.64
C TRP A 13 -11.32 -29.49 14.69
N LEU A 14 -10.68 -30.67 14.76
CA LEU A 14 -9.60 -31.06 13.85
C LEU A 14 -10.10 -31.22 12.40
N LEU A 15 -11.28 -31.79 12.20
CA LEU A 15 -11.88 -31.96 10.87
C LEU A 15 -12.29 -30.62 10.24
N VAL A 16 -12.89 -29.72 11.03
CA VAL A 16 -13.24 -28.36 10.58
C VAL A 16 -11.99 -27.55 10.28
N SER A 17 -10.94 -27.66 11.10
CA SER A 17 -9.64 -27.03 10.85
C SER A 17 -8.98 -27.56 9.57
N CYS A 18 -9.08 -28.87 9.29
CA CYS A 18 -8.51 -29.45 8.06
C CYS A 18 -9.25 -29.01 6.78
N SER A 19 -10.57 -28.88 6.81
CA SER A 19 -11.34 -28.45 5.63
C SER A 19 -11.09 -26.99 5.28
N GLY A 20 -11.10 -26.10 6.26
CA GLY A 20 -10.76 -24.68 6.08
C GLY A 20 -9.33 -24.49 5.58
N ASN A 21 -8.38 -25.31 6.04
CA ASN A 21 -6.99 -25.25 5.57
C ASN A 21 -6.85 -25.67 4.10
N ALA A 22 -7.59 -26.69 3.66
CA ALA A 22 -7.56 -27.16 2.27
C ALA A 22 -8.17 -26.12 1.31
N GLU A 23 -9.28 -25.49 1.70
CA GLU A 23 -9.93 -24.43 0.92
C GLU A 23 -9.05 -23.19 0.78
N MET A 24 -8.55 -22.65 1.89
CA MET A 24 -7.68 -21.46 1.85
C MET A 24 -6.41 -21.71 1.05
N ARG A 25 -5.86 -22.92 1.15
CA ARG A 25 -4.71 -23.33 0.36
C ARG A 25 -5.05 -23.39 -1.13
N ALA A 26 -6.19 -23.97 -1.51
CA ALA A 26 -6.62 -24.03 -2.90
C ALA A 26 -6.84 -22.62 -3.49
N LEU A 27 -7.45 -21.70 -2.74
CA LEU A 27 -7.64 -20.31 -3.15
C LEU A 27 -6.30 -19.56 -3.33
N LEU A 28 -5.36 -19.77 -2.40
CA LEU A 28 -4.02 -19.19 -2.50
C LEU A 28 -3.28 -19.71 -3.74
N GLU A 29 -3.30 -21.03 -3.99
CA GLU A 29 -2.63 -21.65 -5.13
C GLU A 29 -3.30 -21.29 -6.46
N HIS A 30 -4.62 -21.15 -6.48
CA HIS A 30 -5.34 -20.67 -7.65
C HIS A 30 -4.91 -19.24 -8.02
N THR A 31 -4.90 -18.31 -7.07
CA THR A 31 -4.45 -16.94 -7.32
C THR A 31 -2.98 -16.87 -7.73
N ASP A 32 -2.12 -17.71 -7.13
CA ASP A 32 -0.72 -17.80 -7.53
C ASP A 32 -0.58 -18.29 -8.98
N SER A 33 -1.39 -19.26 -9.39
CA SER A 33 -1.37 -19.76 -10.76
C SER A 33 -1.79 -18.69 -11.78
N LEU A 34 -2.83 -17.91 -11.48
CA LEU A 34 -3.25 -16.78 -12.30
C LEU A 34 -2.15 -15.71 -12.39
N ASN A 35 -1.54 -15.36 -11.25
CA ASN A 35 -0.45 -14.38 -11.21
C ASN A 35 0.77 -14.83 -12.02
N ARG A 36 1.12 -16.11 -12.00
CA ARG A 36 2.25 -16.66 -12.78
C ARG A 36 2.06 -16.59 -14.30
N ILE A 37 0.83 -16.68 -14.78
CA ILE A 37 0.50 -16.56 -16.21
C ILE A 37 0.14 -15.13 -16.60
N TYR A 38 0.35 -14.16 -15.69
CA TYR A 38 0.00 -12.75 -15.90
C TYR A 38 -1.47 -12.52 -16.25
N ALA A 39 -2.37 -13.37 -15.75
CA ALA A 39 -3.80 -13.13 -15.86
C ALA A 39 -4.21 -11.97 -14.94
N PRO A 40 -5.16 -11.10 -15.35
CA PRO A 40 -5.67 -10.06 -14.48
C PRO A 40 -6.29 -10.64 -13.19
N LEU A 41 -5.98 -10.02 -12.06
CA LEU A 41 -6.46 -10.45 -10.74
C LEU A 41 -7.56 -9.54 -10.17
N ASP A 42 -8.00 -8.54 -10.92
CA ASP A 42 -9.01 -7.55 -10.52
C ASP A 42 -10.36 -8.15 -10.12
N THR A 43 -10.70 -9.31 -10.67
CA THR A 43 -11.93 -10.07 -10.34
C THR A 43 -11.81 -10.93 -9.09
N VAL A 44 -10.61 -11.11 -8.53
CA VAL A 44 -10.38 -11.92 -7.34
C VAL A 44 -10.82 -11.15 -6.10
N SER A 45 -11.83 -11.66 -5.37
CA SER A 45 -12.43 -10.99 -4.21
C SER A 45 -12.10 -11.62 -2.86
N TYR A 46 -11.55 -12.84 -2.85
CA TYR A 46 -11.34 -13.62 -1.64
C TYR A 46 -9.94 -13.50 -0.99
N MET A 47 -9.01 -12.78 -1.62
CA MET A 47 -7.61 -12.76 -1.17
C MET A 47 -7.41 -12.08 0.18
N GLU A 48 -8.26 -11.13 0.56
CA GLU A 48 -8.23 -10.53 1.90
C GLU A 48 -8.47 -11.60 2.98
N ASN A 49 -9.52 -12.40 2.83
CA ASN A 49 -9.81 -13.50 3.76
C ASN A 49 -8.69 -14.56 3.78
N VAL A 50 -8.08 -14.85 2.63
CA VAL A 50 -6.94 -15.78 2.55
C VAL A 50 -5.71 -15.22 3.27
N ALA A 51 -5.40 -13.94 3.08
CA ALA A 51 -4.28 -13.29 3.75
C ALA A 51 -4.48 -13.23 5.27
N ASP A 52 -5.68 -12.87 5.73
CA ASP A 52 -6.04 -12.86 7.15
C ASP A 52 -5.97 -14.26 7.76
N TYR A 53 -6.42 -15.28 7.05
CA TYR A 53 -6.30 -16.68 7.50
C TYR A 53 -4.85 -17.10 7.74
N TYR A 54 -3.91 -16.64 6.92
CA TYR A 54 -2.49 -16.95 7.07
C TYR A 54 -1.73 -15.97 7.97
N ASP A 55 -2.31 -14.84 8.37
CA ASP A 55 -1.65 -13.84 9.23
C ASP A 55 -1.64 -14.22 10.72
N HIS A 56 -1.20 -15.45 11.01
CA HIS A 56 -1.09 -15.95 12.37
C HIS A 56 0.34 -16.37 12.69
N TRP A 57 0.76 -16.23 13.94
CA TRP A 57 2.11 -16.52 14.43
C TRP A 57 2.55 -17.98 14.22
N TYR A 58 1.60 -18.92 14.10
CA TYR A 58 1.88 -20.34 13.86
C TYR A 58 2.02 -20.68 12.36
N CYS A 59 1.74 -19.76 11.46
CA CYS A 59 1.96 -19.93 10.03
C CYS A 59 3.41 -19.58 9.68
N SER A 60 3.99 -20.29 8.71
CA SER A 60 5.36 -19.98 8.27
C SER A 60 5.41 -18.62 7.60
N ASP A 61 6.52 -17.89 7.81
CA ASP A 61 6.73 -16.59 7.20
C ASP A 61 6.70 -16.65 5.67
N ALA A 62 7.13 -17.75 5.07
CA ALA A 62 7.06 -17.96 3.62
C ALA A 62 5.61 -17.97 3.09
N ILE A 63 4.67 -18.60 3.79
CA ILE A 63 3.26 -18.62 3.37
C ILE A 63 2.59 -17.27 3.63
N ARG A 64 2.94 -16.61 4.74
CA ARG A 64 2.46 -15.26 5.07
C ARG A 64 2.95 -14.26 4.02
N MET A 65 4.23 -14.30 3.66
CA MET A 65 4.82 -13.50 2.60
C MET A 65 4.09 -13.72 1.27
N LYS A 66 3.84 -14.98 0.88
CA LYS A 66 3.12 -15.32 -0.36
C LYS A 66 1.69 -14.81 -0.35
N ALA A 67 0.95 -14.97 0.74
CA ALA A 67 -0.43 -14.52 0.87
C ALA A 67 -0.56 -12.99 0.72
N PHE A 68 0.28 -12.22 1.42
CA PHE A 68 0.29 -10.76 1.28
C PHE A 68 0.83 -10.27 -0.06
N TYR A 69 1.76 -10.98 -0.68
CA TYR A 69 2.20 -10.69 -2.04
C TYR A 69 1.06 -10.81 -3.05
N LEU A 70 0.26 -11.88 -2.95
CA LEU A 70 -0.87 -12.11 -3.84
C LEU A 70 -2.03 -11.15 -3.57
N LEU A 71 -2.32 -10.83 -2.31
CA LEU A 71 -3.29 -9.80 -1.95
C LEU A 71 -2.89 -8.45 -2.55
N ALA A 72 -1.65 -8.03 -2.36
CA ALA A 72 -1.12 -6.81 -2.94
C ALA A 72 -1.19 -6.80 -4.48
N SER A 73 -0.99 -7.96 -5.12
CA SER A 73 -1.11 -8.09 -6.58
C SER A 73 -2.56 -7.93 -7.05
N VAL A 74 -3.53 -8.44 -6.29
CA VAL A 74 -4.97 -8.23 -6.54
C VAL A 74 -5.34 -6.75 -6.42
N GLU A 75 -4.87 -6.08 -5.37
CA GLU A 75 -5.14 -4.65 -5.15
C GLU A 75 -4.49 -3.77 -6.22
N ARG A 76 -3.27 -4.10 -6.64
CA ARG A 76 -2.61 -3.44 -7.77
C ARG A 76 -3.48 -3.53 -9.03
N ASP A 77 -3.98 -4.72 -9.36
CA ASP A 77 -4.77 -4.93 -10.56
C ASP A 77 -6.15 -4.26 -10.48
N LYS A 78 -6.70 -4.10 -9.27
CA LYS A 78 -7.89 -3.27 -8.99
C LYS A 78 -7.61 -1.77 -9.07
N GLY A 79 -6.35 -1.35 -9.16
CA GLY A 79 -5.94 0.05 -9.18
C GLY A 79 -5.84 0.70 -7.80
N ASP A 80 -5.96 -0.05 -6.71
CA ASP A 80 -5.75 0.45 -5.35
C ASP A 80 -4.26 0.45 -4.99
N SER A 81 -3.55 1.39 -5.55
CA SER A 81 -2.10 1.52 -5.35
C SER A 81 -1.67 1.71 -3.89
N PRO A 82 -2.39 2.47 -3.03
CA PRO A 82 -2.03 2.59 -1.62
C PRO A 82 -2.07 1.26 -0.87
N LEU A 83 -3.17 0.50 -0.98
CA LEU A 83 -3.31 -0.80 -0.34
C LEU A 83 -2.32 -1.82 -0.91
N ALA A 84 -2.14 -1.84 -2.23
CA ALA A 84 -1.15 -2.71 -2.86
C ALA A 84 0.27 -2.47 -2.31
N ILE A 85 0.71 -1.22 -2.19
CA ILE A 85 2.02 -0.88 -1.61
C ILE A 85 2.09 -1.28 -0.13
N GLU A 86 1.04 -1.06 0.64
CA GLU A 86 0.97 -1.46 2.05
C GLU A 86 1.16 -2.97 2.19
N HIS A 87 0.41 -3.78 1.45
CA HIS A 87 0.47 -5.22 1.54
C HIS A 87 1.75 -5.82 0.92
N PHE A 88 2.31 -5.22 -0.12
CA PHE A 88 3.65 -5.58 -0.59
C PHE A 88 4.70 -5.37 0.50
N ASN A 89 4.65 -4.25 1.24
CA ASN A 89 5.56 -4.03 2.36
C ASN A 89 5.30 -4.99 3.52
N LYS A 90 4.03 -5.29 3.81
CA LYS A 90 3.68 -6.31 4.80
C LYS A 90 4.24 -7.67 4.40
N SER A 91 4.18 -8.02 3.12
CA SER A 91 4.83 -9.22 2.58
C SER A 91 6.35 -9.23 2.83
N ILE A 92 7.05 -8.12 2.56
CA ILE A 92 8.50 -8.00 2.79
C ILE A 92 8.84 -8.14 4.29
N ASN A 93 7.99 -7.67 5.20
CA ASN A 93 8.24 -7.78 6.65
C ASN A 93 8.32 -9.23 7.13
N PHE A 94 7.76 -10.20 6.40
CA PHE A 94 7.89 -11.62 6.66
C PHE A 94 9.18 -12.23 6.06
N ALA A 95 9.93 -11.48 5.25
CA ALA A 95 11.24 -11.90 4.79
C ALA A 95 12.29 -11.55 5.85
N ASP A 96 12.93 -12.54 6.43
CA ASP A 96 14.09 -12.31 7.29
C ASP A 96 15.31 -11.94 6.42
N THR A 97 15.39 -10.68 6.03
CA THR A 97 16.44 -10.16 5.14
C THR A 97 17.84 -10.18 5.77
N ALA A 98 17.96 -10.50 7.06
CA ALA A 98 19.22 -10.70 7.75
C ALA A 98 19.68 -12.17 7.70
N SER A 99 18.78 -13.10 7.40
CA SER A 99 19.07 -14.53 7.30
C SER A 99 19.66 -14.92 5.95
N THR A 100 20.60 -15.81 5.94
CA THR A 100 21.14 -16.45 4.71
C THR A 100 20.09 -17.29 3.96
N ASN A 101 19.01 -17.68 4.64
CA ASN A 101 17.91 -18.46 4.07
C ASN A 101 16.76 -17.58 3.52
N CYS A 102 16.95 -16.27 3.47
CA CYS A 102 15.96 -15.36 2.91
C CYS A 102 15.73 -15.61 1.42
N ASP A 103 14.47 -15.64 0.99
CA ASP A 103 14.12 -15.65 -0.43
C ASP A 103 14.33 -14.25 -1.04
N TYR A 104 15.61 -13.91 -1.25
CA TYR A 104 15.99 -12.62 -1.86
C TYR A 104 15.42 -12.44 -3.26
N GLN A 105 15.18 -13.53 -4.01
CA GLN A 105 14.55 -13.47 -5.32
C GLN A 105 13.11 -12.94 -5.20
N GLN A 106 12.34 -13.49 -4.26
CA GLN A 106 10.97 -13.04 -4.03
C GLN A 106 10.94 -11.59 -3.50
N VAL A 107 11.83 -11.23 -2.59
CA VAL A 107 11.94 -9.83 -2.10
C VAL A 107 12.25 -8.87 -3.25
N SER A 108 13.16 -9.23 -4.14
CA SER A 108 13.47 -8.43 -5.34
C SER A 108 12.22 -8.24 -6.22
N LYS A 109 11.47 -9.31 -6.47
CA LYS A 109 10.22 -9.26 -7.26
C LYS A 109 9.18 -8.36 -6.61
N ILE A 110 9.03 -8.42 -5.29
CA ILE A 110 8.09 -7.55 -4.56
C ILE A 110 8.48 -6.07 -4.72
N TYR A 111 9.75 -5.72 -4.53
CA TYR A 111 10.22 -4.36 -4.80
C TYR A 111 10.01 -3.95 -6.26
N GLY A 112 10.17 -4.88 -7.21
CA GLY A 112 9.84 -4.65 -8.62
C GLY A 112 8.37 -4.28 -8.82
N GLN A 113 7.44 -4.97 -8.16
CA GLN A 113 6.00 -4.64 -8.23
C GLN A 113 5.70 -3.25 -7.65
N ILE A 114 6.32 -2.91 -6.51
CA ILE A 114 6.18 -1.56 -5.93
C ILE A 114 6.74 -0.50 -6.89
N ALA A 115 7.87 -0.77 -7.54
CA ALA A 115 8.46 0.16 -8.50
C ALA A 115 7.56 0.36 -9.73
N LEU A 116 6.90 -0.70 -10.23
CA LEU A 116 5.92 -0.60 -11.32
C LEU A 116 4.72 0.27 -10.95
N ILE A 117 4.23 0.20 -9.72
CA ILE A 117 3.17 1.10 -9.25
C ILE A 117 3.65 2.55 -9.31
N PHE A 118 4.88 2.85 -8.86
CA PHE A 118 5.43 4.20 -8.98
C PHE A 118 5.67 4.63 -10.43
N HIS A 119 5.99 3.70 -11.32
CA HIS A 119 6.08 3.95 -12.76
C HIS A 119 4.73 4.39 -13.33
N GLU A 120 3.66 3.63 -13.06
CA GLU A 120 2.29 3.94 -13.51
C GLU A 120 1.81 5.29 -12.96
N GLN A 121 2.22 5.60 -11.75
CA GLN A 121 1.92 6.88 -11.10
C GLN A 121 2.86 8.02 -11.53
N ARG A 122 3.80 7.79 -12.45
CA ARG A 122 4.76 8.77 -12.95
C ARG A 122 5.61 9.44 -11.85
N TYR A 123 6.07 8.65 -10.85
CA TYR A 123 7.04 9.06 -9.83
C TYR A 123 8.44 8.48 -10.11
N PRO A 124 9.14 8.96 -11.14
CA PRO A 124 10.36 8.32 -11.61
C PRO A 124 11.52 8.35 -10.59
N GLN A 125 11.57 9.35 -9.71
CA GLN A 125 12.58 9.40 -8.64
C GLN A 125 12.38 8.26 -7.64
N LYS A 126 11.13 8.01 -7.23
CA LYS A 126 10.79 6.94 -6.29
C LYS A 126 10.88 5.58 -6.97
N GLU A 127 10.40 5.48 -8.21
CA GLU A 127 10.57 4.31 -9.07
C GLU A 127 12.04 3.88 -9.12
N LEU A 128 12.96 4.83 -9.43
CA LEU A 128 14.39 4.56 -9.49
C LEU A 128 14.97 4.10 -8.14
N GLU A 129 14.55 4.72 -7.03
CA GLU A 129 14.98 4.31 -5.68
C GLU A 129 14.58 2.85 -5.40
N ILE A 130 13.35 2.49 -5.72
CA ILE A 130 12.81 1.15 -5.45
C ILE A 130 13.44 0.11 -6.39
N TRP A 131 13.65 0.43 -7.69
CA TRP A 131 14.38 -0.47 -8.59
C TRP A 131 15.82 -0.74 -8.13
N LYS A 132 16.50 0.24 -7.52
CA LYS A 132 17.83 0.03 -6.92
C LYS A 132 17.77 -0.98 -5.76
N LYS A 133 16.73 -0.92 -4.92
CA LYS A 133 16.51 -1.91 -3.85
C LYS A 133 16.26 -3.29 -4.45
N ALA A 134 15.36 -3.40 -5.45
CA ALA A 134 15.10 -4.65 -6.15
C ALA A 134 16.39 -5.25 -6.73
N ALA A 135 17.22 -4.44 -7.42
CA ALA A 135 18.49 -4.88 -7.97
C ALA A 135 19.48 -5.37 -6.90
N THR A 136 19.50 -4.75 -5.73
CA THR A 136 20.32 -5.20 -4.60
C THR A 136 19.94 -6.61 -4.16
N TYR A 137 18.65 -6.86 -3.99
CA TYR A 137 18.15 -8.19 -3.60
C TYR A 137 18.30 -9.23 -4.71
N ALA A 138 18.16 -8.84 -5.99
CA ALA A 138 18.46 -9.72 -7.12
C ALA A 138 19.93 -10.18 -7.13
N LYS A 139 20.87 -9.29 -6.78
CA LYS A 139 22.30 -9.64 -6.60
C LYS A 139 22.49 -10.61 -5.42
N MET A 140 21.83 -10.35 -4.29
CA MET A 140 21.91 -11.26 -3.12
C MET A 140 21.33 -12.64 -3.44
N ALA A 141 20.30 -12.70 -4.32
CA ALA A 141 19.75 -13.94 -4.84
C ALA A 141 20.66 -14.64 -5.87
N SER A 142 21.75 -14.01 -6.30
CA SER A 142 22.60 -14.47 -7.42
C SER A 142 21.81 -14.67 -8.74
N ASP A 143 20.67 -13.96 -8.90
CA ASP A 143 19.81 -14.01 -10.07
C ASP A 143 20.21 -12.90 -11.06
N THR A 144 21.11 -13.26 -11.98
CA THR A 144 21.63 -12.33 -12.98
C THR A 144 20.53 -11.78 -13.90
N LEU A 145 19.57 -12.62 -14.31
CA LEU A 145 18.49 -12.18 -15.18
C LEU A 145 17.57 -11.18 -14.48
N LEU A 146 17.16 -11.47 -13.26
CA LEU A 146 16.33 -10.56 -12.44
C LEU A 146 17.06 -9.25 -12.17
N TYR A 147 18.37 -9.31 -11.89
CA TYR A 147 19.19 -8.11 -11.75
C TYR A 147 19.17 -7.25 -13.03
N MET A 148 19.33 -7.88 -14.19
CA MET A 148 19.31 -7.18 -15.48
C MET A 148 17.94 -6.58 -15.80
N ILE A 149 16.85 -7.28 -15.47
CA ILE A 149 15.49 -6.73 -15.58
C ILE A 149 15.34 -5.47 -14.71
N CYS A 150 15.83 -5.48 -13.48
CA CYS A 150 15.84 -4.26 -12.65
C CYS A 150 16.62 -3.12 -13.28
N GLN A 151 17.79 -3.42 -13.91
CA GLN A 151 18.60 -2.42 -14.59
C GLN A 151 17.90 -1.84 -15.83
N GLU A 152 17.13 -2.67 -16.54
CA GLU A 152 16.32 -2.26 -17.69
C GLU A 152 15.23 -1.27 -17.29
N HIS A 153 14.46 -1.60 -16.25
CA HIS A 153 13.40 -0.69 -15.78
C HIS A 153 13.91 0.67 -15.28
N MET A 154 15.13 0.73 -14.75
CA MET A 154 15.75 2.01 -14.40
C MET A 154 15.95 2.94 -15.61
N VAL A 155 16.04 2.40 -16.83
CA VAL A 155 16.13 3.18 -18.07
C VAL A 155 14.88 4.04 -18.25
N GLY A 156 13.71 3.44 -18.06
CA GLY A 156 12.41 4.14 -18.13
C GLY A 156 12.33 5.31 -17.13
N ALA A 157 12.77 5.08 -15.89
CA ALA A 157 12.80 6.13 -14.87
C ALA A 157 13.71 7.30 -15.27
N TYR A 158 14.93 7.03 -15.77
CA TYR A 158 15.84 8.08 -16.28
C TYR A 158 15.23 8.83 -17.46
N TRP A 159 14.58 8.13 -18.37
CA TRP A 159 13.92 8.75 -19.53
C TRP A 159 12.80 9.71 -19.10
N THR A 160 11.95 9.27 -18.18
CA THR A 160 10.83 10.07 -17.64
C THR A 160 11.33 11.29 -16.85
N MET A 161 12.48 11.20 -16.18
CA MET A 161 13.13 12.33 -15.50
C MET A 161 13.78 13.33 -16.47
N GLY A 162 13.78 13.08 -17.79
CA GLY A 162 14.47 13.89 -18.77
C GLY A 162 15.99 13.67 -18.84
N ALA A 163 16.53 12.72 -18.10
CA ALA A 163 17.96 12.35 -18.11
C ALA A 163 18.27 11.40 -19.27
N LYS A 164 18.02 11.86 -20.50
CA LYS A 164 18.03 11.05 -21.73
C LYS A 164 19.38 10.42 -22.03
N GLU A 165 20.48 11.15 -21.84
CA GLU A 165 21.83 10.65 -22.01
C GLU A 165 22.14 9.49 -21.06
N ARG A 166 21.69 9.60 -19.81
CA ARG A 166 21.83 8.51 -18.82
C ARG A 166 20.96 7.31 -19.18
N ALA A 167 19.73 7.54 -19.65
CA ALA A 167 18.85 6.48 -20.12
C ALA A 167 19.48 5.74 -21.32
N PHE A 168 19.99 6.49 -22.29
CA PHE A 168 20.67 5.95 -23.48
C PHE A 168 21.91 5.13 -23.09
N ALA A 169 22.82 5.71 -22.31
CA ALA A 169 24.04 5.01 -21.87
C ALA A 169 23.70 3.71 -21.12
N LYS A 170 22.70 3.77 -20.24
CA LYS A 170 22.27 2.60 -19.49
C LYS A 170 21.59 1.56 -20.38
N ALA A 171 20.73 1.97 -21.30
CA ALA A 171 20.10 1.05 -22.27
C ALA A 171 21.14 0.35 -23.13
N ARG A 172 22.18 1.08 -23.60
CA ARG A 172 23.29 0.51 -24.35
C ARG A 172 24.04 -0.54 -23.54
N ASN A 173 24.45 -0.21 -22.32
CA ASN A 173 25.15 -1.16 -21.46
C ASN A 173 24.29 -2.41 -21.17
N ASN A 174 22.99 -2.23 -20.92
CA ASN A 174 22.08 -3.35 -20.72
C ASN A 174 21.95 -4.20 -21.99
N TYR A 175 21.85 -3.58 -23.15
CA TYR A 175 21.80 -4.27 -24.44
C TYR A 175 23.04 -5.16 -24.67
N GLU A 176 24.24 -4.61 -24.47
CA GLU A 176 25.50 -5.34 -24.61
C GLU A 176 25.59 -6.49 -23.61
N GLU A 177 25.19 -6.26 -22.36
CA GLU A 177 25.23 -7.30 -21.32
C GLU A 177 24.22 -8.42 -21.58
N TYR A 178 22.99 -8.10 -22.01
CA TYR A 178 22.03 -9.11 -22.41
C TYR A 178 22.52 -9.95 -23.59
N LEU A 179 23.18 -9.34 -24.58
CA LEU A 179 23.80 -10.07 -25.69
C LEU A 179 24.91 -11.01 -25.20
N ARG A 180 25.79 -10.51 -24.29
CA ARG A 180 26.86 -11.32 -23.67
C ARG A 180 26.31 -12.52 -22.91
N LEU A 181 25.16 -12.38 -22.28
CA LEU A 181 24.47 -13.43 -21.53
C LEU A 181 23.59 -14.34 -22.40
N GLY A 182 23.43 -14.06 -23.70
CA GLY A 182 22.62 -14.85 -24.61
C GLY A 182 21.11 -14.55 -24.57
N TYR A 183 20.68 -13.51 -23.87
CA TYR A 183 19.27 -13.12 -23.74
C TYR A 183 18.82 -12.20 -24.88
N LEU A 184 18.69 -12.74 -26.10
CA LEU A 184 18.43 -11.96 -27.31
C LEU A 184 17.10 -11.17 -27.27
N LYS A 185 16.04 -11.77 -26.76
CA LYS A 185 14.74 -11.09 -26.63
C LYS A 185 14.78 -9.93 -25.64
N GLN A 186 15.46 -10.11 -24.52
CA GLN A 186 15.63 -9.06 -23.50
C GLN A 186 16.57 -7.95 -24.04
N ALA A 187 17.63 -8.30 -24.78
CA ALA A 187 18.44 -7.32 -25.46
C ALA A 187 17.58 -6.44 -26.39
N ALA A 188 16.65 -7.05 -27.14
CA ALA A 188 15.76 -6.29 -28.01
C ALA A 188 14.89 -5.27 -27.23
N CYS A 189 14.51 -5.53 -25.98
CA CYS A 189 13.75 -4.58 -25.16
C CYS A 189 14.51 -3.28 -24.86
N CYS A 190 15.84 -3.28 -24.95
CA CYS A 190 16.66 -2.07 -24.78
C CYS A 190 16.65 -1.16 -26.01
N LEU A 191 16.43 -1.71 -27.21
CA LEU A 191 16.53 -0.99 -28.50
C LEU A 191 15.53 0.18 -28.63
N PRO A 192 14.28 0.11 -28.13
CA PRO A 192 13.35 1.25 -28.21
C PRO A 192 13.92 2.56 -27.62
N THR A 193 14.62 2.49 -26.50
CA THR A 193 15.27 3.67 -25.91
C THR A 193 16.42 4.17 -26.80
N LEU A 194 17.20 3.26 -27.39
CA LEU A 194 18.34 3.62 -28.24
C LEU A 194 17.86 4.32 -29.50
N PHE A 195 16.95 3.70 -30.25
CA PHE A 195 16.48 4.36 -31.48
C PHE A 195 15.65 5.62 -31.21
N ALA A 196 14.91 5.70 -30.10
CA ALA A 196 14.20 6.92 -29.70
C ALA A 196 15.19 8.07 -29.43
N TYR A 197 16.33 7.77 -28.81
CA TYR A 197 17.40 8.76 -28.58
C TYR A 197 18.00 9.22 -29.90
N HIS A 198 18.42 8.30 -30.77
CA HIS A 198 19.00 8.65 -32.09
C HIS A 198 18.03 9.40 -33.00
N LEU A 199 16.72 9.09 -32.95
CA LEU A 199 15.69 9.85 -33.67
C LEU A 199 15.60 11.30 -33.21
N GLN A 200 15.73 11.54 -31.89
CA GLN A 200 15.73 12.89 -31.33
C GLN A 200 17.00 13.68 -31.67
N ASP A 201 18.13 12.98 -31.78
CA ASP A 201 19.42 13.53 -32.16
C ASP A 201 19.62 13.60 -33.70
N HIS A 202 18.57 13.28 -34.46
CA HIS A 202 18.59 13.23 -35.94
C HIS A 202 19.63 12.26 -36.53
N ASP A 203 20.11 11.30 -35.72
CA ASP A 203 21.00 10.22 -36.17
C ASP A 203 20.19 9.08 -36.79
N TYR A 204 19.68 9.32 -37.98
CA TYR A 204 18.82 8.36 -38.69
C TYR A 204 19.57 7.10 -39.12
N ALA A 205 20.91 7.16 -39.24
CA ALA A 205 21.70 6.00 -39.58
C ALA A 205 21.70 4.95 -38.49
N ASN A 206 22.00 5.34 -37.25
CA ASN A 206 21.98 4.45 -36.10
C ASN A 206 20.54 4.06 -35.73
N ALA A 207 19.58 4.99 -35.79
CA ALA A 207 18.16 4.68 -35.55
C ALA A 207 17.65 3.56 -36.49
N ARG A 208 18.04 3.59 -37.79
CA ARG A 208 17.69 2.53 -38.75
C ARG A 208 18.24 1.18 -38.38
N ILE A 209 19.50 1.12 -37.96
CA ILE A 209 20.16 -0.12 -37.56
C ILE A 209 19.40 -0.74 -36.35
N GLU A 210 19.11 0.08 -35.38
CA GLU A 210 18.45 -0.37 -34.13
C GLU A 210 16.98 -0.76 -34.35
N ILE A 211 16.23 -0.01 -35.13
CA ILE A 211 14.87 -0.35 -35.57
C ILE A 211 14.86 -1.71 -36.29
N THR A 212 15.85 -1.94 -37.18
CA THR A 212 15.95 -3.22 -37.89
C THR A 212 16.27 -4.37 -36.96
N LYS A 213 17.24 -4.19 -36.05
CA LYS A 213 17.59 -5.18 -35.04
C LYS A 213 16.38 -5.50 -34.12
N TYR A 214 15.65 -4.47 -33.70
CA TYR A 214 14.45 -4.66 -32.87
C TYR A 214 13.43 -5.56 -33.56
N LYS A 215 13.14 -5.33 -34.81
CA LYS A 215 12.21 -6.16 -35.59
C LYS A 215 12.67 -7.62 -35.68
N GLN A 216 13.97 -7.83 -35.89
CA GLN A 216 14.53 -9.17 -36.05
C GLN A 216 14.66 -9.95 -34.75
N MET A 217 15.01 -9.27 -33.66
CA MET A 217 15.38 -9.92 -32.39
C MET A 217 14.21 -10.03 -31.40
N SER A 218 13.24 -9.13 -31.47
CA SER A 218 12.18 -9.05 -30.45
C SER A 218 11.17 -10.21 -30.50
N GLY A 219 11.00 -10.80 -31.68
CA GLY A 219 9.95 -11.81 -31.91
C GLY A 219 8.52 -11.25 -31.81
N LEU A 220 8.35 -9.94 -31.92
CA LEU A 220 7.06 -9.25 -31.77
C LEU A 220 6.35 -8.98 -33.09
N PHE A 221 6.98 -9.31 -34.20
CA PHE A 221 6.48 -9.06 -35.56
C PHE A 221 6.14 -10.37 -36.28
N ASP A 222 5.03 -10.35 -37.01
CA ASP A 222 4.64 -11.42 -37.90
C ASP A 222 5.36 -11.29 -39.27
N ASP A 223 5.17 -12.29 -40.15
CA ASP A 223 5.77 -12.32 -41.50
C ASP A 223 5.31 -11.15 -42.36
N ASN A 224 4.23 -10.46 -42.02
CA ASN A 224 3.74 -9.27 -42.72
C ASN A 224 4.19 -7.96 -42.05
N ASP A 225 5.18 -8.03 -41.18
CA ASP A 225 5.71 -6.86 -40.46
C ASP A 225 4.66 -6.15 -39.56
N ARG A 226 3.74 -6.93 -38.99
CA ARG A 226 2.70 -6.44 -38.07
C ARG A 226 3.04 -6.82 -36.66
N THR A 227 2.80 -5.89 -35.74
CA THR A 227 2.93 -6.13 -34.31
C THR A 227 1.57 -6.08 -33.61
N SER A 228 1.51 -6.65 -32.42
CA SER A 228 0.27 -6.63 -31.60
C SER A 228 -0.08 -5.19 -31.16
N PRO A 229 -1.34 -4.91 -30.82
CA PRO A 229 -1.74 -3.59 -30.31
C PRO A 229 -0.91 -3.10 -29.11
N LYS A 230 -0.46 -4.02 -28.25
CA LYS A 230 0.41 -3.68 -27.09
C LYS A 230 1.73 -3.02 -27.48
N HIS A 231 2.20 -3.25 -28.71
CA HIS A 231 3.48 -2.73 -29.22
C HIS A 231 3.28 -1.72 -30.37
N ALA A 232 2.07 -1.20 -30.54
CA ALA A 232 1.70 -0.29 -31.63
C ALA A 232 2.56 0.98 -31.68
N LEU A 233 3.06 1.45 -30.55
CA LEU A 233 3.92 2.64 -30.46
C LEU A 233 5.21 2.51 -31.31
N PHE A 234 5.65 1.31 -31.64
CA PHE A 234 6.75 1.08 -32.58
C PHE A 234 6.53 1.79 -33.92
N TYR A 235 5.31 1.80 -34.41
CA TYR A 235 5.01 2.47 -35.71
C TYR A 235 5.18 3.99 -35.62
N PHE A 236 5.08 4.59 -34.46
CA PHE A 236 5.41 6.00 -34.27
C PHE A 236 6.89 6.26 -34.52
N TYR A 237 7.76 5.50 -33.88
CA TYR A 237 9.20 5.66 -34.05
C TYR A 237 9.67 5.31 -35.49
N GLN A 238 9.09 4.27 -36.07
CA GLN A 238 9.36 3.93 -37.49
C GLN A 238 8.88 5.06 -38.43
N GLY A 239 7.73 5.67 -38.10
CA GLY A 239 7.23 6.84 -38.81
C GLY A 239 8.17 8.05 -38.72
N GLN A 240 8.65 8.36 -37.52
CA GLN A 240 9.63 9.41 -37.27
C GLN A 240 10.94 9.19 -38.06
N TYR A 241 11.41 7.94 -38.09
CA TYR A 241 12.54 7.60 -38.92
C TYR A 241 12.30 7.93 -40.40
N TYR A 242 11.19 7.48 -40.99
CA TYR A 242 10.86 7.74 -42.38
C TYR A 242 10.62 9.23 -42.66
N GLU A 243 10.04 9.95 -41.76
CA GLU A 243 9.86 11.40 -41.84
C GLU A 243 11.21 12.11 -41.86
N GLY A 244 12.12 11.75 -40.95
CA GLY A 244 13.45 12.34 -40.88
C GLY A 244 14.33 12.08 -42.10
N VAL A 245 14.13 10.96 -42.80
CA VAL A 245 14.83 10.67 -44.07
C VAL A 245 14.04 11.12 -45.32
N GLY A 246 12.98 11.92 -45.16
CA GLY A 246 12.20 12.49 -46.25
C GLY A 246 11.23 11.52 -46.95
N LYS A 247 11.04 10.30 -46.43
CA LYS A 247 10.13 9.29 -47.02
C LYS A 247 8.71 9.44 -46.45
N LEU A 248 8.06 10.55 -46.81
CA LEU A 248 6.78 10.94 -46.23
C LEU A 248 5.62 9.92 -46.45
N ASP A 249 5.63 9.19 -47.59
CA ASP A 249 4.66 8.14 -47.84
C ASP A 249 4.81 6.96 -46.86
N SER A 250 6.05 6.54 -46.63
CA SER A 250 6.37 5.48 -45.68
C SER A 250 6.04 5.91 -44.25
N ALA A 251 6.31 7.16 -43.89
CA ALA A 251 5.93 7.72 -42.58
C ALA A 251 4.41 7.72 -42.40
N LEU A 252 3.66 8.16 -43.41
CA LEU A 252 2.19 8.17 -43.38
C LEU A 252 1.62 6.76 -43.18
N ILE A 253 2.18 5.75 -43.89
CA ILE A 253 1.78 4.35 -43.73
C ILE A 253 1.99 3.89 -42.25
N CYS A 254 3.14 4.24 -41.67
CA CYS A 254 3.43 3.88 -40.28
C CYS A 254 2.45 4.53 -39.30
N TYR A 255 2.19 5.82 -39.43
CA TYR A 255 1.25 6.52 -38.57
C TYR A 255 -0.19 6.04 -38.76
N ARG A 256 -0.58 5.61 -39.97
CA ARG A 256 -1.88 4.95 -40.21
C ARG A 256 -1.97 3.56 -39.57
N LYS A 257 -0.88 2.79 -39.61
CA LYS A 257 -0.81 1.51 -38.88
C LYS A 257 -0.98 1.73 -37.36
N LEU A 258 -0.38 2.80 -36.81
CA LEU A 258 -0.58 3.19 -35.43
C LEU A 258 -2.03 3.62 -35.17
N GLN A 259 -2.62 4.44 -36.05
CA GLN A 259 -3.99 4.93 -35.90
C GLN A 259 -5.02 3.80 -35.75
N ILE A 260 -4.86 2.74 -36.52
CA ILE A 260 -5.76 1.58 -36.50
C ILE A 260 -5.62 0.78 -35.19
N ARG A 261 -4.44 0.82 -34.54
CA ARG A 261 -4.10 -0.01 -33.39
C ARG A 261 -4.06 0.74 -32.06
N ALA A 262 -4.03 2.07 -32.10
CA ALA A 262 -3.92 2.92 -30.93
C ALA A 262 -5.14 2.76 -30.02
N SER A 263 -4.95 2.17 -28.86
CA SER A 263 -5.96 1.98 -27.81
C SER A 263 -5.74 2.95 -26.65
N LYS A 264 -4.49 3.28 -26.37
CA LYS A 264 -4.10 4.15 -25.25
C LYS A 264 -4.01 5.61 -25.69
N LEU A 265 -4.24 6.52 -24.76
CA LEU A 265 -4.21 7.96 -25.01
C LEU A 265 -2.86 8.42 -25.55
N LEU A 266 -1.75 7.95 -24.97
CA LEU A 266 -0.39 8.22 -25.45
C LEU A 266 -0.17 7.76 -26.90
N GLU A 267 -0.72 6.63 -27.29
CA GLU A 267 -0.63 6.11 -28.67
C GLU A 267 -1.40 6.99 -29.65
N LYS A 268 -2.60 7.46 -29.27
CA LYS A 268 -3.41 8.39 -30.05
C LYS A 268 -2.72 9.75 -30.21
N GLU A 269 -2.19 10.29 -29.11
CA GLU A 269 -1.44 11.53 -29.09
C GLU A 269 -0.25 11.49 -30.07
N ASN A 270 0.60 10.46 -29.94
CA ASN A 270 1.75 10.28 -30.84
C ASN A 270 1.31 10.04 -32.30
N CYS A 271 0.21 9.31 -32.51
CA CYS A 271 -0.34 9.11 -33.84
C CYS A 271 -0.75 10.45 -34.50
N TYR A 272 -1.52 11.25 -33.80
CA TYR A 272 -2.01 12.54 -34.33
C TYR A 272 -0.87 13.53 -34.53
N LYS A 273 0.11 13.54 -33.63
CA LYS A 273 1.35 14.32 -33.78
C LYS A 273 2.10 13.95 -35.07
N GLY A 274 2.29 12.66 -35.30
CA GLY A 274 2.98 12.19 -36.50
C GLY A 274 2.18 12.48 -37.77
N LEU A 275 0.87 12.26 -37.80
CA LEU A 275 0.00 12.58 -38.92
C LEU A 275 -0.02 14.10 -39.23
N MET A 276 -0.13 14.92 -38.18
CA MET A 276 -0.03 16.38 -38.31
C MET A 276 1.27 16.78 -38.99
N SER A 277 2.40 16.28 -38.51
CA SER A 277 3.73 16.60 -39.02
C SER A 277 3.87 16.22 -40.50
N VAL A 278 3.50 15.00 -40.88
CA VAL A 278 3.57 14.55 -42.28
C VAL A 278 2.68 15.39 -43.18
N PHE A 279 1.46 15.75 -42.78
CA PHE A 279 0.59 16.59 -43.59
C PHE A 279 1.07 18.04 -43.69
N GLN A 280 1.72 18.57 -42.63
CA GLN A 280 2.42 19.87 -42.70
C GLN A 280 3.54 19.85 -43.73
N LEU A 281 4.41 18.83 -43.67
CA LEU A 281 5.53 18.67 -44.64
C LEU A 281 5.03 18.46 -46.06
N ARG A 282 3.84 17.89 -46.25
CA ARG A 282 3.18 17.75 -47.56
C ARG A 282 2.41 19.01 -48.01
N GLN A 283 2.40 20.05 -47.20
CA GLN A 283 1.63 21.28 -47.43
C GLN A 283 0.12 21.04 -47.60
N GLN A 284 -0.42 19.99 -46.95
CA GLN A 284 -1.84 19.65 -46.95
C GLN A 284 -2.53 20.27 -45.72
N SER A 285 -2.81 21.56 -45.79
CA SER A 285 -3.24 22.38 -44.63
C SER A 285 -4.50 21.87 -43.95
N ASP A 286 -5.54 21.43 -44.68
CA ASP A 286 -6.78 20.93 -44.10
C ASP A 286 -6.57 19.66 -43.24
N SER A 287 -5.76 18.72 -43.77
CA SER A 287 -5.40 17.50 -43.07
C SER A 287 -4.52 17.81 -41.84
N ALA A 288 -3.55 18.68 -42.00
CA ALA A 288 -2.69 19.14 -40.92
C ALA A 288 -3.51 19.78 -39.79
N LEU A 289 -4.45 20.67 -40.12
CA LEU A 289 -5.33 21.33 -39.17
C LEU A 289 -6.25 20.32 -38.44
N LYS A 290 -6.80 19.35 -39.18
CA LYS A 290 -7.61 18.28 -38.60
C LYS A 290 -6.82 17.52 -37.51
N TYR A 291 -5.60 17.06 -37.81
CA TYR A 291 -4.80 16.28 -36.88
C TYR A 291 -4.19 17.15 -35.77
N SER A 292 -3.96 18.44 -36.00
CA SER A 292 -3.58 19.41 -34.98
C SER A 292 -4.68 19.54 -33.89
N ARG A 293 -5.95 19.63 -34.31
CA ARG A 293 -7.09 19.68 -33.38
C ARG A 293 -7.19 18.38 -32.57
N LEU A 294 -7.15 17.22 -33.24
CA LEU A 294 -7.20 15.92 -32.56
C LEU A 294 -6.01 15.73 -31.58
N PHE A 295 -4.83 16.20 -31.94
CA PHE A 295 -3.67 16.20 -31.06
C PHE A 295 -3.90 17.10 -29.85
N ALA A 296 -4.39 18.32 -30.03
CA ALA A 296 -4.68 19.26 -28.94
C ALA A 296 -5.72 18.68 -27.98
N GLU A 297 -6.83 18.18 -28.50
CA GLU A 297 -7.91 17.55 -27.69
C GLU A 297 -7.37 16.35 -26.88
N THR A 298 -6.56 15.49 -27.53
CA THR A 298 -5.99 14.29 -26.88
C THR A 298 -4.97 14.68 -25.80
N ASN A 299 -4.15 15.71 -26.08
CA ASN A 299 -3.17 16.23 -25.13
C ASN A 299 -3.84 16.89 -23.92
N ASP A 300 -4.93 17.66 -24.14
CA ASP A 300 -5.70 18.26 -23.06
C ASP A 300 -6.38 17.20 -22.18
N GLU A 301 -6.88 16.13 -22.79
CA GLU A 301 -7.41 14.98 -22.06
C GLU A 301 -6.32 14.29 -21.24
N ALA A 302 -5.13 14.07 -21.82
CA ALA A 302 -3.97 13.50 -21.12
C ALA A 302 -3.53 14.38 -19.95
N ASN A 303 -3.50 15.68 -20.12
CA ASN A 303 -3.16 16.64 -19.07
C ASN A 303 -4.19 16.65 -17.94
N ARG A 304 -5.48 16.61 -18.26
CA ARG A 304 -6.56 16.53 -17.26
C ARG A 304 -6.45 15.24 -16.43
N LEU A 305 -6.25 14.09 -17.07
CA LEU A 305 -6.07 12.81 -16.40
C LEU A 305 -4.80 12.78 -15.55
N ASN A 306 -3.70 13.36 -16.04
CA ASN A 306 -2.47 13.47 -15.30
C ASN A 306 -2.62 14.34 -14.05
N SER A 307 -3.29 15.51 -14.18
CA SER A 307 -3.52 16.42 -13.05
C SER A 307 -4.47 15.81 -12.01
N ALA A 308 -5.53 15.12 -12.42
CA ALA A 308 -6.42 14.39 -11.53
C ALA A 308 -5.69 13.26 -10.77
N ASN A 309 -4.75 12.61 -11.44
CA ASN A 309 -3.94 11.55 -10.86
C ASN A 309 -2.81 12.08 -9.94
N GLU A 310 -2.26 13.26 -10.14
CA GLU A 310 -1.13 13.78 -9.32
C GLU A 310 -1.46 13.87 -7.84
N VAL A 311 -2.68 14.20 -7.52
CA VAL A 311 -3.14 14.35 -6.14
C VAL A 311 -3.41 13.01 -5.48
N SER A 312 -4.04 12.09 -6.19
CA SER A 312 -4.19 10.70 -5.74
C SER A 312 -2.82 10.04 -5.51
N ARG A 313 -1.84 10.39 -6.35
CA ARG A 313 -0.43 9.95 -6.27
C ARG A 313 0.28 10.49 -5.04
N ALA A 314 0.15 11.79 -4.79
CA ALA A 314 0.74 12.41 -3.59
C ALA A 314 0.14 11.80 -2.32
N GLN A 315 -1.13 11.49 -2.32
CA GLN A 315 -1.83 10.84 -1.23
C GLN A 315 -1.30 9.41 -0.99
N ALA A 316 -1.19 8.59 -2.03
CA ALA A 316 -0.67 7.22 -1.93
C ALA A 316 0.76 7.16 -1.36
N LEU A 317 1.63 8.07 -1.82
CA LEU A 317 3.00 8.19 -1.30
C LEU A 317 3.06 8.53 0.18
N PHE A 318 2.17 9.35 0.62
CA PHE A 318 2.13 9.79 1.99
C PHE A 318 1.50 8.73 2.88
N ASP A 319 0.43 8.07 2.50
CA ASP A 319 -0.19 6.99 3.26
C ASP A 319 0.81 5.85 3.45
N TYR A 320 1.60 5.55 2.41
CA TYR A 320 2.73 4.62 2.50
C TYR A 320 3.78 5.05 3.55
N SER A 321 4.24 6.30 3.49
CA SER A 321 5.25 6.78 4.44
C SER A 321 4.71 6.88 5.86
N ASN A 322 3.42 7.15 6.01
CA ASN A 322 2.75 7.26 7.29
C ASN A 322 2.44 5.89 7.91
N SER A 323 1.98 4.91 7.11
CA SER A 323 1.78 3.54 7.57
C SER A 323 3.09 2.92 8.07
N GLN A 324 4.21 3.15 7.37
CA GLN A 324 5.54 2.74 7.81
C GLN A 324 5.97 3.42 9.12
N ARG A 325 5.68 4.71 9.28
CA ARG A 325 5.98 5.45 10.51
C ARG A 325 5.14 4.94 11.68
N VAL A 326 3.83 4.78 11.47
CA VAL A 326 2.91 4.25 12.49
C VAL A 326 3.29 2.83 12.88
N ALA A 327 3.64 1.96 11.92
CA ALA A 327 4.11 0.60 12.20
C ALA A 327 5.40 0.61 13.03
N LYS A 328 6.39 1.45 12.68
CA LYS A 328 7.62 1.61 13.45
C LYS A 328 7.38 2.17 14.86
N GLU A 329 6.47 3.13 15.00
CA GLU A 329 6.12 3.69 16.31
C GLU A 329 5.38 2.66 17.17
N LYS A 330 4.44 1.89 16.61
CA LYS A 330 3.78 0.78 17.32
C LYS A 330 4.78 -0.30 17.74
N THR A 331 5.72 -0.65 16.86
CA THR A 331 6.77 -1.63 17.18
C THR A 331 7.67 -1.11 18.30
N LYS A 332 8.09 0.15 18.28
CA LYS A 332 8.84 0.79 19.38
C LYS A 332 8.06 0.81 20.68
N GLN A 333 6.76 1.12 20.63
CA GLN A 333 5.89 1.09 21.81
C GLN A 333 5.74 -0.33 22.37
N LEU A 334 5.59 -1.35 21.51
CA LEU A 334 5.56 -2.74 21.91
C LEU A 334 6.88 -3.19 22.57
N TYR A 335 8.03 -2.82 22.01
CA TYR A 335 9.32 -3.10 22.63
C TYR A 335 9.52 -2.35 23.94
N ALA A 336 9.10 -1.10 24.05
CA ALA A 336 9.14 -0.33 25.30
C ALA A 336 8.21 -0.96 26.35
N LEU A 337 7.01 -1.40 25.94
CA LEU A 337 6.06 -2.07 26.82
C LEU A 337 6.60 -3.43 27.28
N SER A 338 7.11 -4.25 26.39
CA SER A 338 7.71 -5.56 26.73
C SER A 338 8.95 -5.40 27.62
N GLY A 339 9.79 -4.41 27.35
CA GLY A 339 10.93 -4.06 28.19
C GLY A 339 10.51 -3.64 29.61
N SER A 340 9.47 -2.80 29.72
CA SER A 340 8.96 -2.36 31.02
C SER A 340 8.33 -3.52 31.82
N VAL A 341 7.58 -4.40 31.16
CA VAL A 341 7.03 -5.62 31.78
C VAL A 341 8.16 -6.55 32.24
N THR A 342 9.19 -6.73 31.43
CA THR A 342 10.36 -7.57 31.80
C THR A 342 11.07 -7.00 33.03
N ILE A 343 11.26 -5.68 33.11
CA ILE A 343 11.86 -5.00 34.27
C ILE A 343 10.99 -5.22 35.52
N VAL A 344 9.67 -5.05 35.39
CA VAL A 344 8.73 -5.27 36.52
C VAL A 344 8.80 -6.71 37.01
N VAL A 345 8.82 -7.69 36.10
CA VAL A 345 8.96 -9.11 36.44
C VAL A 345 10.30 -9.38 37.15
N LEU A 346 11.41 -8.82 36.67
CA LEU A 346 12.71 -8.95 37.32
C LEU A 346 12.73 -8.33 38.73
N ILE A 347 12.11 -7.16 38.89
CA ILE A 347 11.98 -6.51 40.21
C ILE A 347 11.14 -7.38 41.16
N LEU A 348 10.04 -7.95 40.69
CA LEU A 348 9.20 -8.85 41.48
C LEU A 348 9.97 -10.12 41.86
N LEU A 349 10.72 -10.71 40.95
CA LEU A 349 11.58 -11.85 41.25
C LEU A 349 12.67 -11.53 42.28
N LEU A 350 13.29 -10.34 42.20
CA LEU A 350 14.26 -9.87 43.19
C LEU A 350 13.63 -9.65 44.57
N ILE A 351 12.40 -9.12 44.61
CA ILE A 351 11.65 -8.97 45.86
C ILE A 351 11.33 -10.32 46.48
N ILE A 352 10.83 -11.27 45.65
CA ILE A 352 10.53 -12.65 46.10
C ILE A 352 11.82 -13.32 46.60
N PHE A 353 12.93 -13.16 45.89
CA PHE A 353 14.22 -13.71 46.27
C PHE A 353 14.74 -13.10 47.59
N ARG A 354 14.63 -11.79 47.76
CA ARG A 354 14.94 -11.12 49.04
C ARG A 354 14.06 -11.58 50.18
N ILE A 355 12.77 -11.74 49.93
CA ILE A 355 11.83 -12.28 50.94
C ILE A 355 12.22 -13.72 51.30
N HIS A 356 12.60 -14.51 50.30
CA HIS A 356 13.03 -15.90 50.51
C HIS A 356 14.31 -16.00 51.36
N ILE A 357 15.32 -15.18 51.04
CA ILE A 357 16.59 -15.09 51.79
C ILE A 357 16.32 -14.55 53.21
N SER A 358 15.48 -13.51 53.33
CA SER A 358 15.10 -12.98 54.63
C SER A 358 14.41 -14.05 55.51
N LYS A 359 13.46 -14.78 54.91
CA LYS A 359 12.78 -15.91 55.59
C LYS A 359 13.77 -17.03 55.97
N LYS A 360 14.76 -17.33 55.11
CA LYS A 360 15.78 -18.34 55.41
C LYS A 360 16.69 -17.89 56.55
N ARG A 361 17.15 -16.64 56.53
CA ARG A 361 17.94 -16.05 57.62
C ARG A 361 17.13 -15.94 58.93
N GLN A 362 15.86 -15.61 58.83
CA GLN A 362 14.97 -15.57 60.00
C GLN A 362 14.77 -16.98 60.59
N LYS A 363 14.61 -17.99 59.73
CA LYS A 363 14.47 -19.38 60.14
C LYS A 363 15.75 -19.92 60.82
N GLU A 364 16.92 -19.48 60.33
CA GLU A 364 18.22 -19.84 60.98
C GLU A 364 18.44 -19.11 62.30
N ASN A 365 18.02 -17.85 62.42
CA ASN A 365 18.02 -17.09 63.67
C ASN A 365 17.03 -17.62 64.68
N ASP A 366 15.85 -17.99 64.21
CA ASP A 366 14.79 -18.57 65.07
C ASP A 366 15.18 -19.96 65.56
N ARG A 367 15.94 -20.74 64.74
CA ARG A 367 16.51 -22.03 65.15
C ARG A 367 17.52 -21.86 66.29
N ARG A 368 18.38 -20.83 66.21
CA ARG A 368 19.33 -20.50 67.29
C ARG A 368 18.67 -19.97 68.56
N LYS A 369 17.50 -19.26 68.41
CA LYS A 369 16.68 -18.82 69.55
C LYS A 369 15.84 -19.97 70.14
N PHE A 370 15.46 -20.95 69.29
CA PHE A 370 14.66 -22.11 69.67
C PHE A 370 15.41 -23.01 70.67
N ASP A 371 16.69 -23.25 70.45
CA ASP A 371 17.49 -24.04 71.38
C ASP A 371 17.64 -23.37 72.75
N ASN A 372 17.34 -22.04 72.83
CA ASN A 372 17.38 -21.28 74.11
C ASN A 372 15.99 -21.05 74.76
N ILE A 373 14.92 -21.48 74.13
CA ILE A 373 13.53 -21.14 74.56
C ILE A 373 12.63 -22.39 74.69
N VAL A 374 13.18 -23.58 74.82
CA VAL A 374 12.37 -24.82 74.99
C VAL A 374 11.42 -24.77 76.19
N SER A 375 11.66 -23.87 77.16
CA SER A 375 10.77 -23.69 78.30
C SER A 375 9.58 -22.70 78.11
N LYS A 376 9.58 -21.93 76.99
CA LYS A 376 8.50 -20.98 76.68
C LYS A 376 7.61 -21.42 75.50
N TYR A 377 7.77 -22.67 75.05
CA TYR A 377 7.24 -23.16 73.81
C TYR A 377 5.74 -23.34 73.74
N SER A 378 5.08 -23.63 74.85
CA SER A 378 3.62 -23.90 74.87
C SER A 378 2.75 -22.65 74.65
N GLU A 379 3.22 -21.50 75.05
CA GLU A 379 2.48 -20.24 74.90
C GLU A 379 2.64 -19.64 73.51
N ALA A 380 3.87 -19.70 72.92
CA ALA A 380 4.12 -19.17 71.59
C ALA A 380 3.48 -19.99 70.45
N MET A 381 3.24 -21.29 70.68
CA MET A 381 2.55 -22.16 69.69
C MET A 381 1.07 -21.81 69.50
N TYR A 382 0.39 -21.37 70.54
CA TYR A 382 -1.00 -21.01 70.46
C TYR A 382 -1.18 -19.70 69.67
N ASP A 383 -0.32 -18.72 69.89
CA ASP A 383 -0.37 -17.42 69.22
C ASP A 383 0.00 -17.56 67.71
N MET A 384 0.87 -18.50 67.36
CA MET A 384 1.27 -18.73 65.97
C MET A 384 0.15 -19.39 65.13
N GLU A 385 -0.70 -20.18 65.75
CA GLU A 385 -1.83 -20.84 65.06
C GLU A 385 -2.97 -19.87 64.75
N GLN A 386 -3.19 -18.86 65.62
CA GLN A 386 -4.11 -17.76 65.35
C GLN A 386 -3.61 -16.86 64.19
N LEU A 387 -2.33 -16.52 64.21
CA LEU A 387 -1.75 -15.66 63.16
C LEU A 387 -1.83 -16.31 61.76
N LYS A 388 -1.76 -17.63 61.67
CA LYS A 388 -1.83 -18.38 60.41
C LYS A 388 -3.24 -18.42 59.84
N THR A 389 -4.25 -18.39 60.70
CA THR A 389 -5.67 -18.30 60.35
C THR A 389 -6.01 -16.90 59.83
N ASP A 390 -5.54 -15.87 60.51
CA ASP A 390 -5.78 -14.49 60.13
C ASP A 390 -5.08 -14.12 58.79
N PHE A 391 -3.89 -14.68 58.56
CA PHE A 391 -3.17 -14.43 57.32
C PHE A 391 -3.81 -15.11 56.08
N LYS A 392 -4.38 -16.31 56.27
CA LYS A 392 -5.16 -16.99 55.22
C LYS A 392 -6.43 -16.23 54.83
N GLU A 393 -7.07 -15.67 55.82
CA GLU A 393 -8.28 -14.87 55.60
C GLU A 393 -7.98 -13.56 54.88
N PHE A 394 -6.84 -12.91 55.20
CA PHE A 394 -6.37 -11.73 54.53
C PHE A 394 -5.99 -11.98 53.05
N GLU A 395 -5.30 -13.09 52.76
CA GLU A 395 -4.89 -13.45 51.40
C GLU A 395 -6.09 -13.76 50.49
N GLN A 396 -7.10 -14.43 51.05
CA GLN A 396 -8.36 -14.71 50.34
C GLN A 396 -9.15 -13.43 50.03
N ASN A 397 -9.21 -12.50 50.99
CA ASN A 397 -9.93 -11.24 50.81
C ASN A 397 -9.27 -10.35 49.75
N LYS A 398 -7.93 -10.28 49.71
CA LYS A 398 -7.21 -9.51 48.71
C LYS A 398 -7.35 -10.08 47.28
N LYS A 399 -7.44 -11.40 47.18
CA LYS A 399 -7.66 -12.06 45.88
C LYS A 399 -9.05 -11.74 45.31
N MET A 400 -10.07 -11.74 46.16
CA MET A 400 -11.43 -11.38 45.74
C MET A 400 -11.57 -9.91 45.34
N GLU A 401 -10.86 -9.01 46.03
CA GLU A 401 -10.89 -7.58 45.71
C GLU A 401 -10.26 -7.29 44.30
N VAL A 402 -9.18 -7.98 43.95
CA VAL A 402 -8.53 -7.87 42.63
C VAL A 402 -9.41 -8.45 41.51
N GLU A 403 -10.11 -9.53 41.75
CA GLU A 403 -11.05 -10.12 40.78
C GLU A 403 -12.25 -9.19 40.53
N HIS A 404 -12.84 -8.63 41.59
CA HIS A 404 -13.94 -7.68 41.49
C HIS A 404 -13.58 -6.43 40.67
N LEU A 405 -12.40 -5.86 40.91
CA LEU A 405 -11.92 -4.70 40.15
C LEU A 405 -11.66 -5.00 38.65
N ARG A 406 -11.25 -6.23 38.32
CA ARG A 406 -11.11 -6.67 36.94
C ARG A 406 -12.45 -6.77 36.20
N ASP A 407 -13.46 -7.31 36.88
CA ASP A 407 -14.78 -7.47 36.26
C ASP A 407 -15.45 -6.11 36.06
N GLU A 408 -15.30 -5.18 37.01
CA GLU A 408 -15.79 -3.82 36.87
C GLU A 408 -15.16 -3.05 35.71
N LEU A 409 -13.85 -3.22 35.50
CA LEU A 409 -13.13 -2.62 34.38
C LEU A 409 -13.59 -3.19 33.02
N ALA A 410 -13.83 -4.50 32.96
CA ALA A 410 -14.31 -5.16 31.74
C ALA A 410 -15.70 -4.66 31.33
N VAL A 411 -16.62 -4.51 32.29
CA VAL A 411 -17.97 -4.01 32.03
C VAL A 411 -17.99 -2.56 31.56
N LEU A 412 -17.12 -1.71 32.13
CA LEU A 412 -17.00 -0.30 31.71
C LEU A 412 -16.44 -0.15 30.30
N LEU A 413 -15.46 -0.98 29.91
CA LEU A 413 -14.87 -0.97 28.57
C LEU A 413 -15.88 -1.43 27.50
N GLU A 414 -16.69 -2.44 27.81
CA GLU A 414 -17.72 -2.96 26.89
C GLU A 414 -18.85 -1.94 26.69
N LYS A 415 -19.27 -1.26 27.76
CA LYS A 415 -20.27 -0.21 27.69
C LYS A 415 -19.84 0.96 26.82
N ARG A 416 -18.58 1.38 26.91
CA ARG A 416 -18.04 2.49 26.11
C ARG A 416 -17.94 2.15 24.61
N LYS A 417 -17.63 0.90 24.27
CA LYS A 417 -17.61 0.42 22.88
C LYS A 417 -18.99 0.42 22.24
N THR A 418 -20.01 -0.05 22.99
CA THR A 418 -21.38 -0.12 22.49
C THR A 418 -21.98 1.26 22.28
N GLU A 419 -21.75 2.20 23.16
CA GLU A 419 -22.25 3.58 23.06
C GLU A 419 -21.68 4.31 21.83
N ALA A 420 -20.37 4.14 21.55
CA ALA A 420 -19.73 4.73 20.39
C ALA A 420 -20.22 4.12 19.07
N TYR A 421 -20.46 2.81 19.04
CA TYR A 421 -20.97 2.11 17.86
C TYR A 421 -22.40 2.53 17.52
N ASP A 422 -23.26 2.65 18.52
CA ASP A 422 -24.66 3.04 18.35
C ASP A 422 -24.81 4.49 17.90
N ALA A 423 -23.95 5.39 18.37
CA ALA A 423 -23.94 6.77 17.94
C ALA A 423 -23.57 6.89 16.46
N TYR A 424 -22.55 6.15 16.02
CA TYR A 424 -22.11 6.17 14.62
C TYR A 424 -23.11 5.52 13.65
N LYS A 425 -23.81 4.47 14.12
CA LYS A 425 -24.90 3.83 13.36
C LYS A 425 -26.07 4.79 13.15
N LYS A 426 -26.51 5.46 14.22
CA LYS A 426 -27.59 6.44 14.17
C LYS A 426 -27.27 7.64 13.27
N LEU A 427 -26.01 8.07 13.22
CA LEU A 427 -25.55 9.12 12.31
C LEU A 427 -25.69 8.68 10.85
N ASN A 428 -25.22 7.49 10.49
CA ASN A 428 -25.28 6.99 9.12
C ASN A 428 -26.71 6.71 8.63
N ASP A 429 -27.67 6.54 9.53
CA ASP A 429 -29.08 6.35 9.22
C ASP A 429 -29.83 7.65 8.91
N GLN A 430 -29.23 8.81 9.15
CA GLN A 430 -29.84 10.10 8.87
C GLN A 430 -30.06 10.30 7.37
N GLN A 431 -31.23 10.84 7.01
CA GLN A 431 -31.67 11.00 5.63
C GLN A 431 -30.68 11.83 4.80
N ILE A 432 -30.13 12.90 5.39
CA ILE A 432 -29.16 13.76 4.71
C ILE A 432 -27.85 13.03 4.44
N ILE A 433 -27.36 12.18 5.35
CA ILE A 433 -26.15 11.38 5.14
C ILE A 433 -26.36 10.37 4.01
N ARG A 434 -27.52 9.71 3.98
CA ARG A 434 -27.88 8.78 2.89
C ARG A 434 -27.95 9.51 1.55
N LYS A 435 -28.53 10.71 1.51
CA LYS A 435 -28.63 11.57 0.32
C LYS A 435 -27.25 11.96 -0.22
N PHE A 436 -26.33 12.35 0.64
CA PHE A 436 -24.95 12.64 0.25
C PHE A 436 -24.21 11.40 -0.25
N ARG A 437 -24.44 10.22 0.33
CA ARG A 437 -23.88 8.96 -0.17
C ARG A 437 -24.47 8.57 -1.54
N GLU A 438 -25.74 8.85 -1.77
CA GLU A 438 -26.39 8.66 -3.08
C GLU A 438 -25.80 9.61 -4.13
N TYR A 439 -25.67 10.90 -3.81
CA TYR A 439 -25.01 11.87 -4.68
C TYR A 439 -23.57 11.45 -5.01
N ALA A 440 -22.82 10.97 -4.04
CA ALA A 440 -21.48 10.44 -4.24
C ALA A 440 -21.46 9.26 -5.22
N ARG A 441 -22.39 8.30 -5.07
CA ARG A 441 -22.53 7.14 -5.98
C ARG A 441 -22.93 7.55 -7.40
N MET A 442 -23.78 8.53 -7.54
CA MET A 442 -24.24 9.06 -8.84
C MET A 442 -23.26 10.05 -9.45
N SER A 443 -22.12 10.31 -8.83
CA SER A 443 -21.13 11.32 -9.21
C SER A 443 -21.76 12.71 -9.38
N LYS A 444 -22.78 13.02 -8.58
CA LYS A 444 -23.53 14.27 -8.63
C LYS A 444 -22.94 15.29 -7.65
N THR A 445 -22.80 16.53 -8.10
CA THR A 445 -22.37 17.65 -7.25
C THR A 445 -23.55 18.13 -6.39
N CYS A 446 -23.30 18.35 -5.10
CA CYS A 446 -24.28 18.97 -4.21
C CYS A 446 -24.19 20.50 -4.35
N SER A 447 -25.12 21.10 -5.12
CA SER A 447 -25.15 22.53 -5.42
C SER A 447 -26.06 23.35 -4.51
N GLU A 448 -26.96 22.69 -3.75
CA GLU A 448 -27.90 23.40 -2.88
C GLU A 448 -27.27 23.68 -1.50
N GLU A 449 -27.18 24.94 -1.15
CA GLU A 449 -26.62 25.40 0.13
C GLU A 449 -27.44 24.87 1.33
N ARG A 450 -28.75 24.76 1.18
CA ARG A 450 -29.65 24.22 2.21
C ARG A 450 -29.31 22.77 2.62
N GLU A 451 -28.89 21.95 1.69
CA GLU A 451 -28.50 20.57 1.98
C GLU A 451 -27.18 20.50 2.78
N TRP A 452 -26.27 21.42 2.50
CA TRP A 452 -25.05 21.57 3.28
C TRP A 452 -25.32 22.05 4.71
N GLU A 453 -26.25 22.96 4.90
CA GLU A 453 -26.67 23.44 6.22
C GLU A 453 -27.33 22.31 7.03
N GLU A 454 -28.15 21.49 6.39
CA GLU A 454 -28.77 20.31 6.99
C GLU A 454 -27.73 19.26 7.39
N LEU A 455 -26.73 18.98 6.54
CA LEU A 455 -25.63 18.10 6.87
C LEU A 455 -24.84 18.63 8.07
N VAL A 456 -24.49 19.92 8.08
CA VAL A 456 -23.76 20.55 9.19
C VAL A 456 -24.57 20.48 10.50
N SER A 457 -25.87 20.73 10.44
CA SER A 457 -26.74 20.60 11.63
C SER A 457 -26.81 19.17 12.16
N THR A 458 -26.83 18.18 11.28
CA THR A 458 -26.80 16.76 11.63
C THR A 458 -25.47 16.40 12.31
N ILE A 459 -24.33 16.84 11.77
CA ILE A 459 -23.03 16.63 12.39
C ILE A 459 -22.93 17.27 13.77
N ARG A 460 -23.49 18.47 13.95
CA ARG A 460 -23.53 19.14 15.26
C ARG A 460 -24.28 18.35 16.32
N ILE A 461 -25.35 17.65 15.92
CA ILE A 461 -26.17 16.85 16.84
C ILE A 461 -25.51 15.53 17.19
N PHE A 462 -24.99 14.81 16.19
CA PHE A 462 -24.52 13.43 16.36
C PHE A 462 -23.03 13.32 16.68
N LEU A 463 -22.24 14.33 16.36
CA LEU A 463 -20.80 14.41 16.63
C LEU A 463 -20.45 15.78 17.24
N PRO A 464 -20.99 16.11 18.44
CA PRO A 464 -20.83 17.43 19.03
C PRO A 464 -19.36 17.82 19.30
N ASP A 465 -18.54 16.87 19.74
CA ASP A 465 -17.11 17.11 20.01
C ASP A 465 -16.35 17.42 18.72
N PHE A 466 -16.63 16.68 17.68
CA PHE A 466 -16.06 16.94 16.34
C PHE A 466 -16.52 18.30 15.79
N TYR A 467 -17.80 18.64 15.95
CA TYR A 467 -18.33 19.95 15.52
C TYR A 467 -17.73 21.10 16.32
N ALA A 468 -17.59 20.95 17.64
CA ALA A 468 -16.95 21.93 18.51
C ALA A 468 -15.49 22.16 18.10
N PHE A 469 -14.77 21.09 17.82
CA PHE A 469 -13.40 21.16 17.33
C PHE A 469 -13.31 21.89 15.99
N LEU A 470 -14.17 21.60 15.02
CA LEU A 470 -14.19 22.32 13.75
C LEU A 470 -14.54 23.80 13.92
N SER A 471 -15.52 24.10 14.78
CA SER A 471 -15.98 25.47 15.05
C SER A 471 -14.93 26.32 15.73
N SER A 472 -14.07 25.76 16.58
CA SER A 472 -12.94 26.48 17.19
C SER A 472 -11.93 26.97 16.16
N HIS A 473 -11.92 26.40 14.96
CA HIS A 473 -11.05 26.78 13.84
C HIS A 473 -11.78 27.57 12.73
N GLN A 474 -13.07 27.96 12.94
CA GLN A 474 -13.94 28.51 11.91
C GLN A 474 -13.52 29.89 11.42
N ASN A 475 -12.97 30.78 12.26
CA ASN A 475 -12.65 32.18 11.93
C ASN A 475 -11.64 32.35 10.77
N ASN A 476 -10.94 31.29 10.37
CA ASN A 476 -9.98 31.25 9.26
C ASN A 476 -10.23 30.12 8.25
N THR A 477 -11.42 29.51 8.25
CA THR A 477 -11.73 28.35 7.41
C THR A 477 -12.82 28.72 6.40
N THR A 478 -12.57 28.48 5.13
CA THR A 478 -13.56 28.73 4.08
C THR A 478 -14.67 27.67 4.14
N SER A 479 -15.86 28.01 3.61
CA SER A 479 -16.99 27.06 3.51
C SER A 479 -16.57 25.72 2.84
N GLN A 480 -15.75 25.77 1.81
CA GLN A 480 -15.27 24.59 1.10
C GLN A 480 -14.31 23.74 1.95
N GLU A 481 -13.43 24.37 2.71
CA GLU A 481 -12.53 23.71 3.66
C GLU A 481 -13.31 22.99 4.76
N PHE A 482 -14.34 23.65 5.29
CA PHE A 482 -15.22 23.10 6.31
C PHE A 482 -15.97 21.85 5.81
N ARG A 483 -16.50 21.90 4.58
CA ARG A 483 -17.19 20.78 3.93
C ARG A 483 -16.26 19.58 3.71
N VAL A 484 -15.02 19.82 3.29
CA VAL A 484 -14.01 18.73 3.15
C VAL A 484 -13.75 18.05 4.49
N CYS A 485 -13.64 18.79 5.60
CA CYS A 485 -13.46 18.19 6.93
C CYS A 485 -14.63 17.28 7.32
N ILE A 486 -15.86 17.74 7.11
CA ILE A 486 -17.07 16.98 7.41
C ILE A 486 -17.13 15.70 6.57
N LEU A 487 -16.95 15.81 5.25
CA LEU A 487 -17.01 14.65 4.36
C LEU A 487 -15.90 13.63 4.67
N THR A 488 -14.73 14.11 5.08
CA THR A 488 -13.63 13.23 5.52
C THR A 488 -13.99 12.52 6.83
N LYS A 489 -14.59 13.20 7.80
CA LYS A 489 -15.07 12.59 9.05
C LYS A 489 -16.11 11.51 8.78
N LEU A 490 -17.00 11.74 7.83
CA LEU A 490 -18.01 10.78 7.37
C LEU A 490 -17.44 9.67 6.47
N GLN A 491 -16.12 9.64 6.28
CA GLN A 491 -15.39 8.64 5.51
C GLN A 491 -15.80 8.54 4.03
N PHE A 492 -16.12 9.69 3.39
CA PHE A 492 -16.25 9.75 1.95
C PHE A 492 -14.89 9.64 1.28
N LEU A 493 -14.83 8.87 0.18
CA LEU A 493 -13.62 8.74 -0.64
C LEU A 493 -13.25 10.09 -1.28
N THR A 494 -11.97 10.27 -1.60
CA THR A 494 -11.51 11.53 -2.22
C THR A 494 -12.24 11.82 -3.53
N SER A 495 -12.48 10.80 -4.36
CA SER A 495 -13.27 10.93 -5.60
C SER A 495 -14.72 11.36 -5.34
N GLU A 496 -15.31 10.86 -4.27
CA GLU A 496 -16.66 11.22 -3.85
C GLU A 496 -16.72 12.68 -3.37
N ILE A 497 -15.74 13.12 -2.60
CA ILE A 497 -15.61 14.51 -2.14
C ILE A 497 -15.44 15.46 -3.32
N VAL A 498 -14.66 15.08 -4.31
CA VAL A 498 -14.47 15.84 -5.56
C VAL A 498 -15.81 16.02 -6.29
N ASN A 499 -16.56 14.95 -6.45
CA ASN A 499 -17.87 14.98 -7.11
C ASN A 499 -18.88 15.82 -6.32
N LEU A 500 -19.01 15.60 -5.03
CA LEU A 500 -19.94 16.31 -4.15
C LEU A 500 -19.68 17.82 -4.10
N LEU A 501 -18.43 18.23 -4.18
CA LEU A 501 -18.03 19.65 -4.13
C LEU A 501 -17.89 20.30 -5.51
N GLY A 502 -18.03 19.54 -6.61
CA GLY A 502 -17.81 20.04 -7.96
C GLY A 502 -16.43 20.65 -8.15
N THR A 503 -15.39 20.02 -7.60
CA THR A 503 -14.02 20.55 -7.57
C THR A 503 -13.03 19.56 -8.17
N SER A 504 -11.74 19.86 -8.13
CA SER A 504 -10.69 18.97 -8.63
C SER A 504 -10.01 18.22 -7.50
N SER A 505 -9.48 17.03 -7.79
CA SER A 505 -8.74 16.22 -6.81
C SER A 505 -7.52 16.94 -6.23
N PRO A 506 -6.72 17.70 -7.03
CA PRO A 506 -5.65 18.55 -6.50
C PRO A 506 -6.16 19.58 -5.47
N ARG A 507 -7.32 20.16 -5.73
CA ARG A 507 -7.90 21.17 -4.82
C ARG A 507 -8.32 20.56 -3.48
N VAL A 508 -8.91 19.37 -3.49
CA VAL A 508 -9.27 18.65 -2.26
C VAL A 508 -8.01 18.29 -1.46
N SER A 509 -6.94 17.82 -2.13
CA SER A 509 -5.68 17.51 -1.45
C SER A 509 -4.99 18.74 -0.86
N ASN A 510 -5.02 19.88 -1.58
CA ASN A 510 -4.49 21.13 -1.06
C ASN A 510 -5.27 21.60 0.18
N ILE A 511 -6.59 21.47 0.16
CA ILE A 511 -7.44 21.76 1.31
C ILE A 511 -7.05 20.87 2.50
N ARG A 512 -6.94 19.56 2.29
CA ARG A 512 -6.55 18.61 3.33
C ARG A 512 -5.17 18.93 3.91
N SER A 513 -4.19 19.24 3.05
CA SER A 513 -2.85 19.65 3.49
C SER A 513 -2.88 20.91 4.34
N LYS A 514 -3.62 21.93 3.88
CA LYS A 514 -3.79 23.20 4.60
C LYS A 514 -4.48 22.99 5.94
N MET A 515 -5.55 22.21 5.96
CA MET A 515 -6.31 21.93 7.18
C MET A 515 -5.51 21.04 8.15
N ASN A 516 -4.71 20.10 7.64
CA ASN A 516 -3.84 19.28 8.46
C ASN A 516 -2.76 20.12 9.17
N ALA A 517 -2.15 21.06 8.44
CA ALA A 517 -1.20 21.99 9.03
C ALA A 517 -1.85 22.91 10.07
N LYS A 518 -3.06 23.40 9.78
CA LYS A 518 -3.78 24.34 10.61
C LYS A 518 -4.34 23.72 11.89
N MET A 519 -4.91 22.52 11.81
CA MET A 519 -5.62 21.88 12.92
C MET A 519 -4.75 20.92 13.72
N PHE A 520 -3.74 20.33 13.10
CA PHE A 520 -2.95 19.25 13.69
C PHE A 520 -1.44 19.53 13.66
N HIS A 521 -1.02 20.68 13.12
CA HIS A 521 0.38 21.06 12.94
C HIS A 521 1.21 20.04 12.14
N ASN A 522 0.54 19.28 11.23
CA ASN A 522 1.15 18.25 10.42
C ASN A 522 1.29 18.70 8.96
N ILE A 523 2.47 18.46 8.37
CA ILE A 523 2.75 18.84 6.97
C ILE A 523 2.22 17.76 6.02
N GLY A 524 1.45 18.21 4.98
CA GLY A 524 0.90 17.35 3.92
C GLY A 524 -0.52 16.85 4.21
N SER A 525 -1.17 16.26 3.20
CA SER A 525 -2.59 15.86 3.26
C SER A 525 -2.85 14.45 3.81
N LYS A 526 -1.86 13.64 3.97
CA LYS A 526 -1.97 12.21 4.19
C LYS A 526 -2.38 11.75 5.59
N THR A 527 -1.92 12.43 6.63
CA THR A 527 -2.37 12.17 7.99
C THR A 527 -3.72 12.81 8.29
N PHE A 528 -4.22 13.65 7.37
CA PHE A 528 -5.43 14.41 7.61
C PHE A 528 -6.65 13.51 7.88
N ASP A 529 -6.85 12.49 7.04
CA ASP A 529 -7.98 11.58 7.18
C ASP A 529 -7.94 10.84 8.52
N ALA A 530 -6.76 10.31 8.88
CA ALA A 530 -6.58 9.63 10.16
C ALA A 530 -6.78 10.58 11.36
N ASN A 531 -6.32 11.82 11.28
CA ASN A 531 -6.46 12.81 12.32
C ASN A 531 -7.92 13.25 12.48
N ILE A 532 -8.63 13.52 11.39
CA ILE A 532 -10.04 13.92 11.40
C ILE A 532 -10.95 12.78 11.90
N ILE A 533 -10.66 11.53 11.55
CA ILE A 533 -11.47 10.39 12.00
C ILE A 533 -11.33 10.16 13.51
N ARG A 534 -10.18 10.46 14.09
CA ARG A 534 -9.92 10.23 15.53
C ARG A 534 -10.60 11.22 16.47
N ILE A 535 -10.88 12.44 16.01
CA ILE A 535 -11.69 13.41 16.76
C ILE A 535 -13.12 12.88 16.91
#